data_decf48c786fd83ed1aa7d58103195ed5
#
_entry.id   decf48c786fd83ed1aa7d58103195ed5
#
_cell.length_a   1.000
_cell.length_b   1.000
_cell.length_c   1.000
_cell.angle_alpha   90.00
_cell.angle_beta   90.00
_cell.angle_gamma   90.00
#
_symmetry.space_group_name_H-M   'P 1'
#
loop_
_entity.id
_entity.type
_entity.pdbx_description
1 polymer ?
#
loop_
_entity_poly.entity_id
_entity_poly.type
_entity_poly.pdbx_seq_one_letter_code
_entity_poly.pdbx_strand_id
1 'polypeptide(L)'
;MSTKVLIISKVRTHPVKMGNNKAILAQAEMLKDLDCVVDYLYVQEMGLHGDVKENEVSYQQTKDYWGDHFLFLKVSKIEKFCKNLIAKYRKVFCGRHEGTYDPYPWQLTQYVKQLQKERGYDICLVQYYCLTKLFKKVRFNKMACFTHDAMAYKNLLVDENCPWINADQEARALQQCTDIFAIQEEEKDYFHILSPKSRVYNIYTPYSYKSTPYVGNKTLLFLSGNNGFNQNGLQWFIESVFPLIREKFSDAQLLIAGGICNVIKGKYDNISGIRLMGYVKDPMDLYELGDVAINPVYQGTGLKIKTFESISFDKVTLVHPHSVAGIYKKETAPLFVSDKPEEWVAYLERIWSDKATIMKIKEENQKYIESMNEFIVDEYKRFLAD
;
A
#
# COMPACT_ATOMS: atom_id res chain seq x y z
N MET A 1 -11.35 -31.03 3.94
CA MET A 1 -10.69 -30.33 5.07
C MET A 1 -10.45 -28.89 4.64
N SER A 2 -10.66 -27.91 5.51
CA SER A 2 -10.39 -26.50 5.16
C SER A 2 -8.88 -26.27 5.03
N THR A 3 -8.48 -25.49 4.04
CA THR A 3 -7.08 -25.12 3.79
C THR A 3 -6.54 -24.26 4.96
N LYS A 4 -5.42 -24.66 5.54
CA LYS A 4 -4.79 -23.94 6.65
C LYS A 4 -3.68 -23.04 6.15
N VAL A 5 -3.78 -21.74 6.46
CA VAL A 5 -2.85 -20.70 6.01
C VAL A 5 -2.14 -20.07 7.20
N LEU A 6 -0.81 -20.00 7.14
CA LEU A 6 0.00 -19.24 8.07
C LEU A 6 0.48 -17.93 7.40
N ILE A 7 -0.01 -16.79 7.87
CA ILE A 7 0.53 -15.48 7.47
C ILE A 7 1.63 -15.07 8.44
N ILE A 8 2.81 -14.73 7.94
CA ILE A 8 3.95 -14.28 8.76
C ILE A 8 4.32 -12.85 8.41
N SER A 9 4.33 -11.96 9.40
CA SER A 9 4.65 -10.55 9.21
C SER A 9 5.44 -9.95 10.37
N LYS A 10 6.21 -8.90 10.06
CA LYS A 10 6.81 -7.98 11.05
C LYS A 10 5.95 -6.76 11.32
N VAL A 11 4.84 -6.62 10.62
CA VAL A 11 3.89 -5.51 10.74
C VAL A 11 2.76 -5.94 11.66
N ARG A 12 2.36 -5.12 12.61
CA ARG A 12 1.13 -5.30 13.37
C ARG A 12 -0.05 -4.91 12.51
N THR A 13 -1.16 -5.64 12.61
CA THR A 13 -2.33 -5.34 11.79
C THR A 13 -3.17 -4.19 12.33
N HIS A 14 -3.08 -3.89 13.63
CA HIS A 14 -3.85 -2.82 14.28
C HIS A 14 -2.95 -1.84 15.03
N PRO A 15 -3.36 -0.56 15.13
CA PRO A 15 -4.52 0.05 14.44
C PRO A 15 -4.27 0.13 12.92
N VAL A 16 -5.36 0.11 12.15
CA VAL A 16 -5.30 0.15 10.69
C VAL A 16 -5.05 1.58 10.21
N LYS A 17 -3.77 1.98 10.16
CA LYS A 17 -3.36 3.36 9.81
C LYS A 17 -2.57 3.45 8.51
N MET A 18 -1.91 2.37 8.09
CA MET A 18 -1.00 2.33 6.94
C MET A 18 -1.49 1.37 5.85
N GLY A 19 -1.06 1.59 4.62
CA GLY A 19 -1.44 0.74 3.49
C GLY A 19 -1.09 -0.74 3.67
N ASN A 20 0.07 -1.05 4.28
CA ASN A 20 0.46 -2.43 4.56
C ASN A 20 -0.43 -3.13 5.60
N ASN A 21 -0.90 -2.42 6.65
CA ASN A 21 -1.86 -2.99 7.60
C ASN A 21 -3.17 -3.36 6.88
N LYS A 22 -3.70 -2.45 6.06
CA LYS A 22 -4.91 -2.68 5.25
C LYS A 22 -4.74 -3.87 4.33
N ALA A 23 -3.60 -3.95 3.61
CA ALA A 23 -3.33 -5.04 2.67
C ALA A 23 -3.25 -6.41 3.37
N ILE A 24 -2.56 -6.50 4.52
CA ILE A 24 -2.44 -7.76 5.28
C ILE A 24 -3.80 -8.22 5.79
N LEU A 25 -4.61 -7.30 6.32
CA LEU A 25 -5.97 -7.62 6.79
C LEU A 25 -6.86 -8.06 5.64
N ALA A 26 -6.87 -7.32 4.53
CA ALA A 26 -7.65 -7.66 3.36
C ALA A 26 -7.30 -9.05 2.81
N GLN A 27 -6.02 -9.43 2.81
CA GLN A 27 -5.59 -10.78 2.45
C GLN A 27 -6.16 -11.84 3.39
N ALA A 28 -6.08 -11.58 4.69
CA ALA A 28 -6.58 -12.53 5.68
C ALA A 28 -8.10 -12.71 5.59
N GLU A 29 -8.84 -11.62 5.43
CA GLU A 29 -10.29 -11.64 5.26
C GLU A 29 -10.68 -12.37 3.97
N MET A 30 -10.04 -12.05 2.84
CA MET A 30 -10.28 -12.73 1.57
C MET A 30 -10.03 -14.24 1.66
N LEU A 31 -8.96 -14.67 2.31
CA LEU A 31 -8.69 -16.10 2.51
C LEU A 31 -9.73 -16.77 3.42
N LYS A 32 -10.20 -16.06 4.46
CA LYS A 32 -11.29 -16.56 5.33
C LYS A 32 -12.62 -16.66 4.57
N ASP A 33 -12.95 -15.67 3.74
CA ASP A 33 -14.15 -15.67 2.89
C ASP A 33 -14.12 -16.79 1.84
N LEU A 34 -12.93 -17.32 1.53
CA LEU A 34 -12.70 -18.49 0.68
C LEU A 34 -12.48 -19.78 1.50
N ASP A 35 -13.08 -19.88 2.69
CA ASP A 35 -13.11 -21.05 3.57
C ASP A 35 -11.74 -21.52 4.08
N CYS A 36 -10.72 -20.64 4.12
CA CYS A 36 -9.42 -20.95 4.72
C CYS A 36 -9.41 -20.66 6.22
N VAL A 37 -8.71 -21.50 6.99
CA VAL A 37 -8.36 -21.21 8.39
C VAL A 37 -7.04 -20.46 8.40
N VAL A 38 -7.04 -19.21 8.88
CA VAL A 38 -5.90 -18.29 8.78
C VAL A 38 -5.34 -17.99 10.16
N ASP A 39 -4.09 -18.38 10.41
CA ASP A 39 -3.30 -17.99 11.58
C ASP A 39 -2.33 -16.84 11.21
N TYR A 40 -2.15 -15.90 12.12
CA TYR A 40 -1.28 -14.75 11.95
C TYR A 40 -0.10 -14.77 12.91
N LEU A 41 1.11 -14.96 12.40
CA LEU A 41 2.34 -14.91 13.17
C LEU A 41 2.96 -13.51 13.08
N TYR A 42 2.84 -12.76 14.17
CA TYR A 42 3.55 -11.50 14.34
C TYR A 42 4.98 -11.75 14.85
N VAL A 43 5.98 -11.30 14.09
CA VAL A 43 7.39 -11.38 14.42
C VAL A 43 7.88 -10.03 14.88
N GLN A 44 8.05 -9.85 16.20
CA GLN A 44 8.52 -8.61 16.78
C GLN A 44 10.04 -8.52 16.78
N GLU A 45 10.59 -7.60 16.00
CA GLU A 45 11.98 -7.15 16.15
C GLU A 45 12.06 -6.00 17.16
N MET A 46 12.92 -6.15 18.18
CA MET A 46 13.12 -5.09 19.17
C MET A 46 13.81 -3.88 18.52
N GLY A 47 13.20 -2.71 18.64
CA GLY A 47 13.79 -1.41 18.25
C GLY A 47 13.28 -0.84 16.93
N LEU A 48 12.12 -1.25 16.44
CA LEU A 48 11.38 -0.45 15.48
C LEU A 48 10.84 0.80 16.19
N HIS A 49 11.04 1.95 15.55
CA HIS A 49 10.71 3.29 16.06
C HIS A 49 9.24 3.41 16.53
N GLY A 50 9.02 4.03 17.65
CA GLY A 50 7.71 4.36 18.20
C GLY A 50 7.72 4.44 19.73
N ASP A 51 6.81 5.21 20.31
CA ASP A 51 6.59 5.28 21.75
C ASP A 51 6.25 3.87 22.28
N VAL A 52 6.84 3.50 23.41
CA VAL A 52 6.66 2.17 24.05
C VAL A 52 5.18 1.92 24.34
N LYS A 53 4.42 2.94 24.78
CA LYS A 53 2.98 2.83 25.05
C LYS A 53 2.15 2.62 23.77
N GLU A 54 2.43 3.35 22.71
CA GLU A 54 1.75 3.17 21.41
C GLU A 54 2.05 1.78 20.83
N ASN A 55 3.24 1.26 21.06
CA ASN A 55 3.63 -0.09 20.68
C ASN A 55 2.88 -1.17 21.46
N GLU A 56 2.60 -0.95 22.73
CA GLU A 56 1.85 -1.90 23.57
C GLU A 56 0.35 -1.94 23.21
N VAL A 57 -0.27 -0.77 23.01
CA VAL A 57 -1.66 -0.65 22.57
C VAL A 57 -1.87 -1.32 21.22
N SER A 58 -1.01 -1.06 20.25
CA SER A 58 -1.07 -1.65 18.92
C SER A 58 -0.88 -3.18 18.94
N TYR A 59 0.01 -3.69 19.82
CA TYR A 59 0.16 -5.14 20.03
C TYR A 59 -1.12 -5.76 20.58
N GLN A 60 -1.70 -5.14 21.61
CA GLN A 60 -2.92 -5.66 22.23
C GLN A 60 -4.10 -5.64 21.25
N GLN A 61 -4.30 -4.56 20.52
CA GLN A 61 -5.34 -4.47 19.50
C GLN A 61 -5.17 -5.54 18.40
N THR A 62 -3.92 -5.81 17.96
CA THR A 62 -3.65 -6.87 17.01
C THR A 62 -3.99 -8.24 17.59
N LYS A 63 -3.60 -8.51 18.84
CA LYS A 63 -3.89 -9.76 19.54
C LYS A 63 -5.39 -9.98 19.73
N ASP A 64 -6.12 -8.94 20.14
CA ASP A 64 -7.57 -9.01 20.37
C ASP A 64 -8.34 -9.30 19.07
N TYR A 65 -7.93 -8.71 17.95
CA TYR A 65 -8.52 -8.99 16.64
C TYR A 65 -8.34 -10.45 16.20
N TRP A 66 -7.11 -10.98 16.36
CA TRP A 66 -6.78 -12.32 15.90
C TRP A 66 -7.20 -13.45 16.88
N GLY A 67 -7.39 -13.15 18.16
CA GLY A 67 -7.80 -14.13 19.19
C GLY A 67 -6.90 -15.36 19.20
N ASP A 68 -7.50 -16.55 19.12
CA ASP A 68 -6.81 -17.85 19.13
C ASP A 68 -5.95 -18.11 17.88
N HIS A 69 -6.17 -17.33 16.83
CA HIS A 69 -5.38 -17.34 15.59
C HIS A 69 -4.14 -16.43 15.65
N PHE A 70 -3.90 -15.76 16.79
CA PHE A 70 -2.71 -14.94 17.00
C PHE A 70 -1.53 -15.75 17.49
N LEU A 71 -0.43 -15.67 16.74
CA LEU A 71 0.85 -16.26 17.09
C LEU A 71 1.89 -15.15 17.25
N PHE A 72 2.82 -15.33 18.17
CA PHE A 72 3.79 -14.30 18.49
C PHE A 72 5.20 -14.86 18.65
N LEU A 73 6.15 -14.24 17.94
CA LEU A 73 7.58 -14.51 18.10
C LEU A 73 8.30 -13.19 18.42
N LYS A 74 8.90 -13.14 19.61
CA LYS A 74 9.78 -12.03 20.01
C LYS A 74 11.22 -12.40 19.73
N VAL A 75 11.88 -11.64 18.84
CA VAL A 75 13.30 -11.84 18.52
C VAL A 75 14.18 -11.41 19.70
N SER A 76 15.16 -12.21 20.07
CA SER A 76 16.01 -11.97 21.24
C SER A 76 16.94 -10.76 21.03
N LYS A 77 17.28 -10.08 22.13
CA LYS A 77 18.27 -8.98 22.13
C LYS A 77 19.63 -9.45 21.64
N ILE A 78 20.01 -10.70 21.98
CA ILE A 78 21.29 -11.30 21.59
C ILE A 78 21.35 -11.47 20.06
N GLU A 79 20.30 -11.99 19.44
CA GLU A 79 20.25 -12.12 17.98
C GLU A 79 20.43 -10.74 17.29
N LYS A 80 19.75 -9.73 17.78
CA LYS A 80 19.85 -8.37 17.23
C LYS A 80 21.28 -7.82 17.37
N PHE A 81 21.90 -8.00 18.55
CA PHE A 81 23.29 -7.57 18.80
C PHE A 81 24.25 -8.28 17.83
N CYS A 82 24.16 -9.59 17.67
CA CYS A 82 24.98 -10.36 16.74
C CYS A 82 24.81 -9.89 15.28
N LYS A 83 23.58 -9.65 14.84
CA LYS A 83 23.30 -9.13 13.49
C LYS A 83 23.90 -7.77 13.26
N ASN A 84 23.83 -6.86 14.24
CA ASN A 84 24.42 -5.53 14.13
C ASN A 84 25.95 -5.61 14.03
N LEU A 85 26.59 -6.52 14.80
CA LEU A 85 28.04 -6.74 14.68
C LEU A 85 28.42 -7.28 13.30
N ILE A 86 27.68 -8.25 12.77
CA ILE A 86 27.91 -8.80 11.43
C ILE A 86 27.73 -7.72 10.35
N ALA A 87 26.69 -6.88 10.48
CA ALA A 87 26.45 -5.79 9.55
C ALA A 87 27.60 -4.77 9.55
N LYS A 88 28.07 -4.39 10.75
CA LYS A 88 29.24 -3.50 10.89
C LYS A 88 30.51 -4.11 10.31
N TYR A 89 30.78 -5.38 10.60
CA TYR A 89 31.91 -6.10 10.02
C TYR A 89 31.87 -6.09 8.50
N ARG A 90 30.72 -6.47 7.90
CA ARG A 90 30.54 -6.47 6.44
C ARG A 90 30.75 -5.09 5.81
N LYS A 91 30.25 -4.04 6.47
CA LYS A 91 30.44 -2.67 6.00
C LYS A 91 31.91 -2.25 6.00
N VAL A 92 32.63 -2.55 7.07
CA VAL A 92 34.02 -2.10 7.25
C VAL A 92 35.01 -2.93 6.43
N PHE A 93 34.87 -4.26 6.47
CA PHE A 93 35.89 -5.17 5.88
C PHE A 93 35.56 -5.69 4.49
N CYS A 94 34.29 -5.67 4.08
CA CYS A 94 33.88 -6.14 2.77
C CYS A 94 33.49 -5.01 1.82
N GLY A 95 33.53 -3.74 2.26
CA GLY A 95 33.16 -2.58 1.45
C GLY A 95 31.71 -2.62 0.91
N ARG A 96 30.86 -3.47 1.50
CA ARG A 96 29.49 -3.69 1.03
C ARG A 96 28.55 -2.78 1.78
N HIS A 97 27.92 -1.85 1.09
CA HIS A 97 26.83 -1.04 1.63
C HIS A 97 25.47 -1.74 1.47
N GLU A 98 25.25 -2.46 0.38
CA GLU A 98 24.01 -3.15 0.07
C GLU A 98 23.89 -4.50 0.78
N GLY A 99 22.75 -4.77 1.42
CA GLY A 99 22.45 -6.05 2.05
C GLY A 99 23.36 -6.43 3.23
N THR A 100 24.01 -5.45 3.86
CA THR A 100 24.88 -5.68 5.02
C THR A 100 24.10 -6.20 6.22
N TYR A 101 22.88 -5.73 6.44
CA TYR A 101 21.99 -6.20 7.48
C TYR A 101 21.09 -7.31 6.95
N ASP A 102 21.05 -8.45 7.64
CA ASP A 102 20.11 -9.52 7.35
C ASP A 102 18.84 -9.38 8.20
N PRO A 103 17.72 -8.96 7.61
CA PRO A 103 16.48 -8.75 8.36
C PRO A 103 15.77 -10.06 8.74
N TYR A 104 16.24 -11.24 8.30
CA TYR A 104 15.59 -12.52 8.61
C TYR A 104 15.86 -12.97 10.06
N PRO A 105 14.82 -13.22 10.90
CA PRO A 105 15.00 -13.67 12.27
C PRO A 105 15.46 -15.14 12.33
N TRP A 106 16.59 -15.42 12.96
CA TRP A 106 17.15 -16.80 13.02
C TRP A 106 16.23 -17.78 13.77
N GLN A 107 15.59 -17.30 14.84
CA GLN A 107 14.66 -18.07 15.65
C GLN A 107 13.39 -18.47 14.91
N LEU A 108 13.00 -17.71 13.87
CA LEU A 108 11.78 -17.94 13.10
C LEU A 108 11.73 -19.34 12.52
N THR A 109 12.84 -19.83 11.99
CA THR A 109 12.89 -21.17 11.37
C THR A 109 12.51 -22.29 12.35
N GLN A 110 13.03 -22.27 13.57
CA GLN A 110 12.73 -23.29 14.57
C GLN A 110 11.29 -23.19 15.05
N TYR A 111 10.84 -21.98 15.31
CA TYR A 111 9.48 -21.71 15.74
C TYR A 111 8.45 -22.19 14.70
N VAL A 112 8.65 -21.86 13.43
CA VAL A 112 7.74 -22.30 12.36
C VAL A 112 7.83 -23.80 12.09
N LYS A 113 9.00 -24.44 12.24
CA LYS A 113 9.11 -25.90 12.17
C LYS A 113 8.27 -26.59 13.24
N GLN A 114 8.25 -26.06 14.45
CA GLN A 114 7.42 -26.57 15.53
C GLN A 114 5.94 -26.38 15.20
N LEU A 115 5.52 -25.17 14.81
CA LEU A 115 4.14 -24.89 14.42
C LEU A 115 3.66 -25.79 13.28
N GLN A 116 4.52 -26.05 12.28
CA GLN A 116 4.17 -26.92 11.16
C GLN A 116 3.91 -28.36 11.61
N LYS A 117 4.66 -28.86 12.60
CA LYS A 117 4.42 -30.20 13.19
C LYS A 117 3.12 -30.23 14.00
N GLU A 118 2.79 -29.16 14.71
CA GLU A 118 1.63 -29.09 15.60
C GLU A 118 0.33 -28.83 14.86
N ARG A 119 0.34 -27.94 13.87
CA ARG A 119 -0.88 -27.41 13.21
C ARG A 119 -1.07 -27.88 11.76
N GLY A 120 0.02 -28.21 11.04
CA GLY A 120 -0.04 -28.74 9.67
C GLY A 120 -0.62 -27.72 8.69
N TYR A 121 0.10 -26.63 8.41
CA TYR A 121 -0.32 -25.63 7.43
C TYR A 121 -0.08 -26.10 6.00
N ASP A 122 -1.05 -25.87 5.12
CA ASP A 122 -0.95 -26.11 3.69
C ASP A 122 -0.19 -24.98 2.98
N ILE A 123 -0.46 -23.76 3.40
CA ILE A 123 0.05 -22.51 2.79
C ILE A 123 0.80 -21.70 3.84
N CYS A 124 1.97 -21.18 3.46
CA CYS A 124 2.65 -20.14 4.23
C CYS A 124 2.81 -18.88 3.35
N LEU A 125 2.19 -17.78 3.77
CA LEU A 125 2.24 -16.48 3.12
C LEU A 125 3.10 -15.53 3.96
N VAL A 126 4.30 -15.22 3.48
CA VAL A 126 5.19 -14.26 4.15
C VAL A 126 5.00 -12.85 3.59
N GLN A 127 5.05 -11.87 4.48
CA GLN A 127 5.01 -10.46 4.12
C GLN A 127 6.43 -9.92 3.94
N TYR A 128 6.71 -9.37 2.77
CA TYR A 128 8.01 -8.90 2.30
C TYR A 128 9.05 -10.00 2.01
N TYR A 129 9.86 -9.76 1.02
CA TYR A 129 10.92 -10.65 0.52
C TYR A 129 11.89 -11.15 1.61
N CYS A 130 12.10 -10.35 2.66
CA CYS A 130 13.08 -10.67 3.70
C CYS A 130 12.74 -11.91 4.53
N LEU A 131 11.49 -12.36 4.53
CA LEU A 131 11.04 -13.56 5.25
C LEU A 131 11.11 -14.83 4.41
N THR A 132 11.32 -14.75 3.10
CA THR A 132 11.35 -15.91 2.18
C THR A 132 12.48 -16.90 2.48
N LYS A 133 13.53 -16.50 3.21
CA LYS A 133 14.59 -17.42 3.69
C LYS A 133 14.05 -18.59 4.50
N LEU A 134 12.86 -18.45 5.09
CA LEU A 134 12.14 -19.52 5.76
C LEU A 134 11.97 -20.74 4.86
N PHE A 135 11.63 -20.53 3.61
CA PHE A 135 11.30 -21.56 2.62
C PHE A 135 12.51 -22.44 2.21
N LYS A 136 13.74 -22.02 2.55
CA LYS A 136 14.92 -22.90 2.42
C LYS A 136 14.93 -24.06 3.44
N LYS A 137 14.22 -23.92 4.55
CA LYS A 137 14.31 -24.82 5.72
C LYS A 137 12.99 -25.43 6.15
N VAL A 138 11.85 -24.85 5.75
CA VAL A 138 10.49 -25.31 6.04
C VAL A 138 9.72 -25.37 4.73
N ARG A 139 9.00 -26.46 4.50
CA ARG A 139 8.22 -26.68 3.28
C ARG A 139 6.73 -26.64 3.58
N PHE A 140 5.99 -26.10 2.64
CA PHE A 140 4.54 -26.04 2.60
C PHE A 140 4.11 -26.41 1.18
N ASN A 141 2.86 -26.80 1.00
CA ASN A 141 2.32 -27.06 -0.35
C ASN A 141 2.44 -25.80 -1.22
N LYS A 142 2.14 -24.61 -0.64
CA LYS A 142 2.36 -23.31 -1.27
C LYS A 142 3.21 -22.41 -0.37
N MET A 143 4.28 -21.89 -0.93
CA MET A 143 5.23 -20.98 -0.28
C MET A 143 5.10 -19.60 -0.96
N ALA A 144 4.22 -18.75 -0.42
CA ALA A 144 3.84 -17.49 -1.03
C ALA A 144 4.54 -16.29 -0.39
N CYS A 145 4.87 -15.29 -1.20
CA CYS A 145 5.39 -14.00 -0.74
C CYS A 145 4.51 -12.86 -1.26
N PHE A 146 3.97 -12.04 -0.35
CA PHE A 146 3.40 -10.75 -0.71
C PHE A 146 4.50 -9.68 -0.63
N THR A 147 4.80 -9.06 -1.76
CA THR A 147 6.00 -8.21 -1.92
C THR A 147 5.84 -6.82 -1.32
N HIS A 148 4.65 -6.25 -1.33
CA HIS A 148 4.27 -4.87 -0.95
C HIS A 148 4.89 -3.77 -1.83
N ASP A 149 5.94 -4.05 -2.58
CA ASP A 149 6.63 -3.13 -3.49
C ASP A 149 7.77 -3.88 -4.21
N ALA A 150 8.20 -3.42 -5.36
CA ALA A 150 9.45 -3.80 -6.00
C ALA A 150 10.61 -3.11 -5.28
N MET A 151 11.15 -3.75 -4.23
CA MET A 151 12.05 -3.10 -3.27
C MET A 151 13.37 -2.67 -3.88
N ALA A 152 13.92 -3.42 -4.83
CA ALA A 152 15.16 -3.04 -5.51
C ALA A 152 14.95 -1.78 -6.36
N TYR A 153 13.83 -1.67 -7.07
CA TYR A 153 13.48 -0.49 -7.84
C TYR A 153 13.22 0.73 -6.92
N LYS A 154 12.49 0.53 -5.83
CA LYS A 154 12.23 1.57 -4.84
C LYS A 154 13.52 2.16 -4.28
N ASN A 155 14.51 1.33 -3.99
CA ASN A 155 15.80 1.78 -3.46
C ASN A 155 16.57 2.69 -4.44
N LEU A 156 16.33 2.58 -5.74
CA LEU A 156 16.93 3.49 -6.73
C LEU A 156 16.32 4.90 -6.69
N LEU A 157 15.10 5.04 -6.18
CA LEU A 157 14.35 6.30 -6.18
C LEU A 157 14.31 7.01 -4.82
N VAL A 158 14.56 6.26 -3.72
CA VAL A 158 14.47 6.79 -2.35
C VAL A 158 15.85 6.76 -1.73
N ASP A 159 16.41 7.95 -1.49
CA ASP A 159 17.65 8.11 -0.77
C ASP A 159 17.45 7.86 0.74
N GLU A 160 18.36 7.10 1.36
CA GLU A 160 18.70 7.03 2.78
C GLU A 160 18.00 6.09 3.77
N ASN A 161 16.77 5.59 3.62
CA ASN A 161 16.13 4.84 4.73
C ASN A 161 15.51 3.49 4.37
N CYS A 162 15.65 3.02 3.16
CA CYS A 162 15.24 1.66 2.79
C CYS A 162 16.38 0.65 3.01
N PRO A 163 16.12 -0.57 3.49
CA PRO A 163 17.13 -1.61 3.52
C PRO A 163 17.64 -1.84 2.10
N TRP A 164 18.89 -1.50 1.86
CA TRP A 164 19.55 -1.60 0.55
C TRP A 164 19.48 -3.03 0.03
N ILE A 165 18.71 -3.23 -1.01
CA ILE A 165 18.59 -4.48 -1.76
C ILE A 165 18.68 -4.17 -3.25
N ASN A 166 19.44 -4.95 -4.00
CA ASN A 166 19.48 -4.89 -5.46
C ASN A 166 18.61 -5.99 -6.08
N ALA A 167 18.37 -5.91 -7.39
CA ALA A 167 17.50 -6.83 -8.12
C ALA A 167 17.96 -8.30 -8.01
N ASP A 168 19.27 -8.56 -7.98
CA ASP A 168 19.80 -9.91 -7.83
C ASP A 168 19.53 -10.50 -6.43
N GLN A 169 19.59 -9.68 -5.39
CA GLN A 169 19.22 -10.11 -4.04
C GLN A 169 17.72 -10.33 -3.90
N GLU A 170 16.90 -9.48 -4.51
CA GLU A 170 15.45 -9.63 -4.56
C GLU A 170 15.06 -10.90 -5.33
N ALA A 171 15.68 -11.15 -6.49
CA ALA A 171 15.50 -12.37 -7.27
C ALA A 171 15.83 -13.63 -6.44
N ARG A 172 16.99 -13.66 -5.78
CA ARG A 172 17.36 -14.80 -4.90
C ARG A 172 16.40 -15.03 -3.75
N ALA A 173 15.77 -13.99 -3.24
CA ALA A 173 14.76 -14.10 -2.21
C ALA A 173 13.45 -14.67 -2.77
N LEU A 174 12.96 -14.14 -3.88
CA LEU A 174 11.70 -14.55 -4.51
C LEU A 174 11.77 -15.95 -5.13
N GLN A 175 12.92 -16.40 -5.62
CA GLN A 175 13.15 -17.77 -6.12
C GLN A 175 13.00 -18.87 -5.05
N GLN A 176 12.80 -18.51 -3.78
CA GLN A 176 12.43 -19.47 -2.72
C GLN A 176 10.92 -19.71 -2.66
N CYS A 177 10.12 -18.92 -3.37
CA CYS A 177 8.67 -18.98 -3.36
C CYS A 177 8.15 -19.87 -4.50
N THR A 178 7.04 -20.55 -4.27
CA THR A 178 6.23 -21.15 -5.34
C THR A 178 5.32 -20.11 -5.97
N ASP A 179 4.90 -19.14 -5.15
CA ASP A 179 3.89 -18.15 -5.50
C ASP A 179 4.32 -16.75 -5.04
N ILE A 180 4.06 -15.74 -5.85
CA ILE A 180 4.40 -14.34 -5.55
C ILE A 180 3.15 -13.49 -5.78
N PHE A 181 2.83 -12.62 -4.83
CA PHE A 181 1.75 -11.65 -4.93
C PHE A 181 2.36 -10.27 -5.20
N ALA A 182 2.17 -9.78 -6.41
CA ALA A 182 2.46 -8.42 -6.82
C ALA A 182 1.25 -7.52 -6.52
N ILE A 183 1.48 -6.25 -6.25
CA ILE A 183 0.42 -5.28 -5.93
C ILE A 183 -0.07 -4.50 -7.17
N GLN A 184 0.58 -4.68 -8.31
CA GLN A 184 0.26 -4.01 -9.58
C GLN A 184 0.82 -4.78 -10.78
N GLU A 185 0.31 -4.51 -11.98
CA GLU A 185 0.60 -5.28 -13.19
C GLU A 185 2.08 -5.19 -13.59
N GLU A 186 2.66 -4.00 -13.56
CA GLU A 186 4.08 -3.80 -13.93
C GLU A 186 5.02 -4.53 -12.97
N GLU A 187 4.66 -4.68 -11.69
CA GLU A 187 5.43 -5.47 -10.74
C GLU A 187 5.27 -6.96 -10.98
N LYS A 188 4.10 -7.42 -11.41
CA LYS A 188 3.88 -8.82 -11.79
C LYS A 188 4.86 -9.24 -12.88
N ASP A 189 5.01 -8.44 -13.94
CA ASP A 189 5.96 -8.71 -15.02
C ASP A 189 7.40 -8.70 -14.52
N TYR A 190 7.75 -7.71 -13.71
CA TYR A 190 9.07 -7.60 -13.08
C TYR A 190 9.41 -8.85 -12.23
N PHE A 191 8.50 -9.28 -11.37
CA PHE A 191 8.73 -10.45 -10.52
C PHE A 191 8.74 -11.76 -11.32
N HIS A 192 8.01 -11.84 -12.42
CA HIS A 192 8.10 -12.99 -13.32
C HIS A 192 9.49 -13.11 -13.94
N ILE A 193 10.10 -11.98 -14.31
CA ILE A 193 11.50 -11.95 -14.80
C ILE A 193 12.47 -12.39 -13.70
N LEU A 194 12.31 -11.89 -12.47
CA LEU A 194 13.20 -12.22 -11.35
C LEU A 194 13.07 -13.68 -10.87
N SER A 195 11.89 -14.25 -10.99
CA SER A 195 11.57 -15.61 -10.53
C SER A 195 10.70 -16.38 -11.53
N PRO A 196 11.27 -16.82 -12.69
CA PRO A 196 10.49 -17.42 -13.78
C PRO A 196 9.81 -18.74 -13.44
N LYS A 197 10.20 -19.39 -12.34
CA LYS A 197 9.60 -20.66 -11.88
C LYS A 197 8.44 -20.46 -10.91
N SER A 198 8.26 -19.25 -10.38
CA SER A 198 7.16 -18.91 -9.48
C SER A 198 5.94 -18.47 -10.27
N ARG A 199 4.75 -18.82 -9.77
CA ARG A 199 3.51 -18.24 -10.25
C ARG A 199 3.37 -16.83 -9.68
N VAL A 200 3.06 -15.86 -10.50
CA VAL A 200 2.90 -14.47 -10.06
C VAL A 200 1.43 -14.05 -10.25
N TYR A 201 0.82 -13.61 -9.16
CA TYR A 201 -0.56 -13.14 -9.11
C TYR A 201 -0.57 -11.62 -8.91
N ASN A 202 -1.52 -10.93 -9.54
CA ASN A 202 -1.70 -9.51 -9.32
C ASN A 202 -2.80 -9.29 -8.28
N ILE A 203 -2.41 -8.95 -7.06
CA ILE A 203 -3.31 -8.85 -5.92
C ILE A 203 -3.40 -7.40 -5.45
N TYR A 204 -4.41 -6.69 -5.94
CA TYR A 204 -4.76 -5.38 -5.42
C TYR A 204 -5.36 -5.47 -4.01
N THR A 205 -5.37 -4.37 -3.29
CA THR A 205 -6.17 -4.24 -2.07
C THR A 205 -7.62 -3.97 -2.46
N PRO A 206 -8.60 -4.73 -1.97
CA PRO A 206 -10.01 -4.47 -2.27
C PRO A 206 -10.49 -3.16 -1.64
N TYR A 207 -11.43 -2.52 -2.29
CA TYR A 207 -12.09 -1.31 -1.81
C TYR A 207 -13.60 -1.49 -1.73
N SER A 208 -14.21 -1.02 -0.65
CA SER A 208 -15.66 -0.90 -0.58
C SER A 208 -16.08 0.40 -1.26
N TYR A 209 -16.94 0.31 -2.28
CA TYR A 209 -17.54 1.50 -2.86
C TYR A 209 -18.47 2.18 -1.86
N LYS A 210 -18.35 3.50 -1.76
CA LYS A 210 -19.12 4.37 -0.86
C LYS A 210 -19.71 5.51 -1.67
N SER A 211 -20.99 5.41 -1.99
CA SER A 211 -21.70 6.51 -2.64
C SER A 211 -21.69 7.76 -1.77
N THR A 212 -21.45 8.89 -2.39
CA THR A 212 -21.51 10.21 -1.74
C THR A 212 -22.50 11.11 -2.46
N PRO A 213 -23.19 12.01 -1.76
CA PRO A 213 -24.12 12.93 -2.41
C PRO A 213 -23.41 13.85 -3.39
N TYR A 214 -24.11 14.29 -4.43
CA TYR A 214 -23.66 15.36 -5.29
C TYR A 214 -23.71 16.69 -4.53
N VAL A 215 -22.59 17.38 -4.43
CA VAL A 215 -22.46 18.65 -3.70
C VAL A 215 -22.67 19.84 -4.60
N GLY A 216 -22.17 19.78 -5.84
CA GLY A 216 -22.34 20.83 -6.85
C GLY A 216 -21.52 22.09 -6.58
N ASN A 217 -20.51 22.01 -5.74
CA ASN A 217 -19.57 23.10 -5.48
C ASN A 217 -18.27 22.95 -6.30
N LYS A 218 -17.44 24.00 -6.30
CA LYS A 218 -16.13 23.98 -6.99
C LYS A 218 -15.00 23.65 -5.99
N THR A 219 -15.17 22.54 -5.28
CA THR A 219 -14.21 22.09 -4.26
C THR A 219 -13.40 20.91 -4.76
N LEU A 220 -12.07 21.03 -4.68
CA LEU A 220 -11.09 20.01 -4.96
C LEU A 220 -10.60 19.39 -3.65
N LEU A 221 -10.49 18.06 -3.61
CA LEU A 221 -10.17 17.30 -2.40
C LEU A 221 -8.82 16.59 -2.56
N PHE A 222 -7.94 16.71 -1.55
CA PHE A 222 -6.67 16.01 -1.49
C PHE A 222 -6.43 15.41 -0.11
N LEU A 223 -6.46 14.07 -0.01
CA LEU A 223 -6.15 13.33 1.21
C LEU A 223 -4.78 12.68 1.10
N SER A 224 -3.86 12.97 2.01
CA SER A 224 -2.51 12.42 1.89
C SER A 224 -1.75 12.30 3.21
N GLY A 225 -0.95 11.23 3.30
CA GLY A 225 0.13 11.12 4.28
C GLY A 225 1.30 12.04 3.95
N ASN A 226 2.20 12.22 4.93
CA ASN A 226 3.39 13.03 4.80
C ASN A 226 4.55 12.21 4.23
N ASN A 227 4.86 12.35 2.94
CA ASN A 227 6.10 11.90 2.33
C ASN A 227 6.51 12.88 1.21
N GLY A 228 7.79 12.84 0.81
CA GLY A 228 8.36 13.78 -0.16
C GLY A 228 7.65 13.78 -1.51
N PHE A 229 7.24 12.61 -2.01
CA PHE A 229 6.52 12.51 -3.30
C PHE A 229 5.16 13.21 -3.26
N ASN A 230 4.44 13.05 -2.15
CA ASN A 230 3.16 13.72 -1.95
C ASN A 230 3.32 15.23 -1.82
N GLN A 231 4.37 15.67 -1.12
CA GLN A 231 4.69 17.10 -0.98
C GLN A 231 5.00 17.73 -2.35
N ASN A 232 5.86 17.10 -3.14
CA ASN A 232 6.26 17.59 -4.46
C ASN A 232 5.04 17.66 -5.43
N GLY A 233 4.22 16.61 -5.44
CA GLY A 233 3.01 16.61 -6.28
C GLY A 233 2.00 17.70 -5.88
N LEU A 234 1.75 17.85 -4.58
CA LEU A 234 0.87 18.90 -4.07
C LEU A 234 1.45 20.30 -4.33
N GLN A 235 2.76 20.48 -4.17
CA GLN A 235 3.44 21.74 -4.49
C GLN A 235 3.26 22.11 -5.96
N TRP A 236 3.53 21.18 -6.88
CA TRP A 236 3.29 21.39 -8.31
C TRP A 236 1.86 21.82 -8.59
N PHE A 237 0.87 21.16 -7.97
CA PHE A 237 -0.53 21.50 -8.16
C PHE A 237 -0.85 22.91 -7.67
N ILE A 238 -0.41 23.26 -6.47
CA ILE A 238 -0.67 24.58 -5.87
C ILE A 238 0.02 25.72 -6.64
N GLU A 239 1.22 25.48 -7.14
CA GLU A 239 2.03 26.52 -7.78
C GLU A 239 1.74 26.65 -9.31
N SER A 240 1.34 25.56 -9.97
CA SER A 240 1.18 25.56 -11.43
C SER A 240 -0.27 25.40 -11.92
N VAL A 241 -1.11 24.65 -11.19
CA VAL A 241 -2.48 24.32 -11.65
C VAL A 241 -3.53 25.18 -10.94
N PHE A 242 -3.46 25.25 -9.62
CA PHE A 242 -4.48 25.93 -8.81
C PHE A 242 -4.64 27.44 -9.11
N PRO A 243 -3.58 28.22 -9.40
CA PRO A 243 -3.73 29.63 -9.80
C PRO A 243 -4.57 29.79 -11.05
N LEU A 244 -4.40 28.96 -12.09
CA LEU A 244 -5.17 28.99 -13.32
C LEU A 244 -6.65 28.63 -13.07
N ILE A 245 -6.90 27.68 -12.15
CA ILE A 245 -8.26 27.35 -11.71
C ILE A 245 -8.90 28.55 -11.04
N ARG A 246 -8.17 29.22 -10.12
CA ARG A 246 -8.66 30.40 -9.38
C ARG A 246 -8.88 31.63 -10.26
N GLU A 247 -8.08 31.83 -11.32
CA GLU A 247 -8.27 32.86 -12.30
C GLU A 247 -9.63 32.72 -13.01
N LYS A 248 -9.98 31.47 -13.39
CA LYS A 248 -11.23 31.17 -14.08
C LYS A 248 -12.43 31.02 -13.12
N PHE A 249 -12.21 30.47 -11.95
CA PHE A 249 -13.23 30.17 -10.93
C PHE A 249 -12.81 30.76 -9.58
N SER A 250 -13.10 32.01 -9.35
CA SER A 250 -12.69 32.77 -8.17
C SER A 250 -13.23 32.17 -6.85
N ASP A 251 -14.29 31.35 -6.90
CA ASP A 251 -14.94 30.62 -5.81
C ASP A 251 -14.39 29.19 -5.61
N ALA A 252 -13.47 28.71 -6.46
CA ALA A 252 -12.88 27.38 -6.34
C ALA A 252 -12.07 27.24 -5.04
N GLN A 253 -12.19 26.08 -4.39
CA GLN A 253 -11.49 25.74 -3.14
C GLN A 253 -10.66 24.46 -3.29
N LEU A 254 -9.56 24.39 -2.55
CA LEU A 254 -8.74 23.19 -2.38
C LEU A 254 -8.71 22.82 -0.89
N LEU A 255 -9.37 21.70 -0.54
CA LEU A 255 -9.35 21.15 0.80
C LEU A 255 -8.25 20.07 0.89
N ILE A 256 -7.32 20.26 1.81
CA ILE A 256 -6.18 19.36 2.02
C ILE A 256 -6.32 18.72 3.39
N ALA A 257 -6.27 17.39 3.43
CA ALA A 257 -6.39 16.62 4.68
C ALA A 257 -5.27 15.59 4.84
N GLY A 258 -5.10 15.12 6.07
CA GLY A 258 -4.12 14.10 6.43
C GLY A 258 -2.80 14.66 6.96
N GLY A 259 -1.83 13.75 7.15
CA GLY A 259 -0.53 14.09 7.75
C GLY A 259 0.29 15.13 6.98
N ILE A 260 0.02 15.32 5.68
CA ILE A 260 0.67 16.34 4.86
C ILE A 260 0.42 17.77 5.37
N CYS A 261 -0.73 18.02 5.98
CA CYS A 261 -1.08 19.33 6.53
C CYS A 261 -0.04 19.85 7.54
N ASN A 262 0.58 18.94 8.32
CA ASN A 262 1.57 19.32 9.33
C ASN A 262 2.84 19.93 8.72
N VAL A 263 3.16 19.59 7.48
CA VAL A 263 4.40 20.01 6.80
C VAL A 263 4.19 21.26 5.96
N ILE A 264 2.99 21.40 5.37
CA ILE A 264 2.67 22.52 4.50
C ILE A 264 2.07 23.72 5.25
N LYS A 265 1.74 23.55 6.54
CA LYS A 265 1.25 24.62 7.41
C LYS A 265 2.25 25.77 7.46
N GLY A 266 1.77 27.01 7.30
CA GLY A 266 2.60 28.21 7.21
C GLY A 266 3.16 28.50 5.82
N LYS A 267 3.10 27.53 4.88
CA LYS A 267 3.56 27.73 3.49
C LYS A 267 2.43 28.09 2.54
N TYR A 268 1.28 27.42 2.65
CA TYR A 268 0.17 27.54 1.69
C TYR A 268 -1.18 27.90 2.31
N ASP A 269 -1.32 27.90 3.62
CA ASP A 269 -2.57 28.16 4.34
C ASP A 269 -3.06 29.62 4.24
N ASN A 270 -2.18 30.54 3.83
CA ASN A 270 -2.54 31.94 3.53
C ASN A 270 -2.97 32.18 2.07
N ILE A 271 -2.92 31.16 1.20
CA ILE A 271 -3.35 31.29 -0.19
C ILE A 271 -4.88 31.24 -0.24
N SER A 272 -5.49 32.25 -0.86
CA SER A 272 -6.95 32.32 -1.02
C SER A 272 -7.50 31.07 -1.74
N GLY A 273 -8.50 30.42 -1.13
CA GLY A 273 -9.10 29.20 -1.64
C GLY A 273 -8.42 27.90 -1.16
N ILE A 274 -7.34 27.95 -0.41
CA ILE A 274 -6.73 26.77 0.21
C ILE A 274 -7.15 26.66 1.68
N ARG A 275 -7.59 25.46 2.07
CA ARG A 275 -7.95 25.15 3.46
C ARG A 275 -7.32 23.85 3.93
N LEU A 276 -6.57 23.91 5.02
CA LEU A 276 -5.98 22.74 5.66
C LEU A 276 -6.97 22.18 6.70
N MET A 277 -7.40 20.93 6.48
CA MET A 277 -8.35 20.23 7.37
C MET A 277 -7.62 19.52 8.53
N GLY A 278 -6.30 19.32 8.42
CA GLY A 278 -5.55 18.51 9.36
C GLY A 278 -5.83 17.02 9.24
N TYR A 279 -5.67 16.29 10.34
CA TYR A 279 -5.98 14.87 10.38
C TYR A 279 -7.50 14.65 10.40
N VAL A 280 -7.99 13.82 9.50
CA VAL A 280 -9.39 13.35 9.48
C VAL A 280 -9.42 11.90 9.97
N LYS A 281 -10.37 11.59 10.87
CA LYS A 281 -10.50 10.25 11.43
C LYS A 281 -11.11 9.27 10.41
N ASP A 282 -12.15 9.73 9.72
CA ASP A 282 -12.78 9.01 8.62
C ASP A 282 -12.52 9.80 7.32
N PRO A 283 -11.99 9.19 6.26
CA PRO A 283 -11.88 9.82 4.95
C PRO A 283 -13.21 10.40 4.42
N MET A 284 -14.35 9.84 4.82
CA MET A 284 -15.67 10.36 4.48
C MET A 284 -15.86 11.82 4.89
N ASP A 285 -15.31 12.22 6.05
CA ASP A 285 -15.38 13.61 6.55
C ASP A 285 -14.80 14.63 5.56
N LEU A 286 -13.87 14.20 4.70
CA LEU A 286 -13.36 15.02 3.60
C LEU A 286 -14.16 14.82 2.30
N TYR A 287 -14.41 13.55 1.93
CA TYR A 287 -14.98 13.25 0.62
C TYR A 287 -16.43 13.73 0.45
N GLU A 288 -17.18 13.96 1.52
CA GLU A 288 -18.53 14.56 1.45
C GLU A 288 -18.52 16.07 1.15
N LEU A 289 -17.38 16.75 1.19
CA LEU A 289 -17.29 18.21 1.04
C LEU A 289 -17.15 18.67 -0.42
N GLY A 290 -17.00 17.75 -1.36
CA GLY A 290 -16.86 18.10 -2.78
C GLY A 290 -17.01 16.87 -3.70
N ASP A 291 -17.17 17.14 -5.00
CA ASP A 291 -17.38 16.11 -6.01
C ASP A 291 -16.09 15.68 -6.71
N VAL A 292 -14.99 16.43 -6.55
CA VAL A 292 -13.75 16.25 -7.30
C VAL A 292 -12.58 15.99 -6.36
N ALA A 293 -11.86 14.89 -6.61
CA ALA A 293 -10.60 14.58 -5.93
C ALA A 293 -9.41 14.71 -6.89
N ILE A 294 -8.23 15.00 -6.35
CA ILE A 294 -7.01 15.13 -7.13
C ILE A 294 -5.92 14.19 -6.64
N ASN A 295 -5.11 13.65 -7.56
CA ASN A 295 -3.85 12.98 -7.25
C ASN A 295 -2.73 13.51 -8.17
N PRO A 296 -2.10 14.64 -7.82
CA PRO A 296 -1.10 15.31 -8.64
C PRO A 296 0.31 14.73 -8.49
N VAL A 297 0.45 13.55 -7.86
CA VAL A 297 1.75 12.95 -7.56
C VAL A 297 2.39 12.43 -8.85
N TYR A 298 3.56 12.98 -9.22
CA TYR A 298 4.24 12.72 -10.49
C TYR A 298 5.51 11.87 -10.35
N GLN A 299 5.78 11.33 -9.15
CA GLN A 299 6.95 10.47 -8.89
C GLN A 299 6.68 9.52 -7.72
N GLY A 300 7.51 8.49 -7.59
CA GLY A 300 7.42 7.49 -6.52
C GLY A 300 7.14 6.08 -7.04
N THR A 301 7.17 5.11 -6.14
CA THR A 301 6.89 3.69 -6.41
C THR A 301 5.58 3.24 -5.79
N GLY A 302 5.25 1.97 -6.01
CA GLY A 302 4.12 1.30 -5.38
C GLY A 302 2.76 1.71 -5.93
N LEU A 303 1.73 1.04 -5.40
CA LEU A 303 0.35 1.22 -5.83
C LEU A 303 -0.17 2.62 -5.50
N LYS A 304 -0.94 3.17 -6.42
CA LYS A 304 -1.53 4.51 -6.33
C LYS A 304 -2.81 4.52 -5.47
N ILE A 305 -2.65 4.20 -4.19
CA ILE A 305 -3.74 4.04 -3.20
C ILE A 305 -4.74 5.19 -3.23
N LYS A 306 -4.27 6.45 -3.35
CA LYS A 306 -5.13 7.63 -3.39
C LYS A 306 -6.09 7.64 -4.58
N THR A 307 -5.62 7.16 -5.74
CA THR A 307 -6.44 7.07 -6.95
C THR A 307 -7.59 6.09 -6.75
N PHE A 308 -7.31 4.89 -6.24
CA PHE A 308 -8.37 3.92 -5.91
C PHE A 308 -9.29 4.43 -4.80
N GLU A 309 -8.74 5.04 -3.76
CA GLU A 309 -9.52 5.58 -2.64
C GLU A 309 -10.51 6.64 -3.13
N SER A 310 -10.08 7.61 -3.93
CA SER A 310 -10.99 8.64 -4.44
C SER A 310 -12.09 8.08 -5.33
N ILE A 311 -11.79 7.10 -6.21
CA ILE A 311 -12.81 6.40 -6.99
C ILE A 311 -13.79 5.67 -6.06
N SER A 312 -13.28 4.96 -5.04
CA SER A 312 -14.12 4.20 -4.09
C SER A 312 -15.02 5.10 -3.23
N PHE A 313 -14.63 6.36 -3.02
CA PHE A 313 -15.47 7.39 -2.38
C PHE A 313 -16.29 8.21 -3.39
N ASP A 314 -16.48 7.66 -4.59
CA ASP A 314 -17.41 8.20 -5.58
C ASP A 314 -17.03 9.60 -6.09
N LYS A 315 -15.73 9.88 -6.29
CA LYS A 315 -15.25 11.17 -6.75
C LYS A 315 -14.86 11.16 -8.22
N VAL A 316 -15.16 12.26 -8.91
CA VAL A 316 -14.48 12.57 -10.16
C VAL A 316 -13.01 12.77 -9.83
N THR A 317 -12.14 11.93 -10.38
CA THR A 317 -10.73 11.89 -9.97
C THR A 317 -9.81 12.37 -11.08
N LEU A 318 -9.09 13.48 -10.81
CA LEU A 318 -8.10 14.06 -11.70
C LEU A 318 -6.70 13.66 -11.23
N VAL A 319 -5.89 13.13 -12.14
CA VAL A 319 -4.60 12.56 -11.77
C VAL A 319 -3.49 12.94 -12.74
N HIS A 320 -2.27 13.03 -12.23
CA HIS A 320 -1.06 13.07 -13.07
C HIS A 320 -0.84 11.70 -13.74
N PRO A 321 -0.27 11.61 -14.97
CA PRO A 321 -0.02 10.33 -15.66
C PRO A 321 0.75 9.31 -14.83
N HIS A 322 1.68 9.74 -13.99
CA HIS A 322 2.37 8.84 -13.05
C HIS A 322 1.41 8.20 -12.02
N SER A 323 0.33 8.87 -11.67
CA SER A 323 -0.64 8.40 -10.67
C SER A 323 -1.66 7.39 -11.21
N VAL A 324 -1.51 6.94 -12.47
CA VAL A 324 -2.24 5.81 -13.05
C VAL A 324 -1.34 4.60 -13.34
N ALA A 325 -0.04 4.70 -13.04
CA ALA A 325 0.85 3.55 -13.20
C ALA A 325 0.41 2.41 -12.26
N GLY A 326 0.25 1.22 -12.80
CA GLY A 326 -0.10 0.01 -12.07
C GLY A 326 -1.53 -0.08 -11.55
N ILE A 327 -2.44 0.80 -11.92
CA ILE A 327 -3.84 0.66 -11.54
C ILE A 327 -4.55 -0.39 -12.41
N TYR A 328 -5.58 -1.01 -11.84
CA TYR A 328 -6.41 -2.00 -12.53
C TYR A 328 -7.04 -1.41 -13.80
N LYS A 329 -6.86 -2.08 -14.96
CA LYS A 329 -7.43 -1.66 -16.25
C LYS A 329 -7.35 -0.15 -16.48
N LYS A 330 -6.16 0.42 -16.40
CA LYS A 330 -5.92 1.88 -16.46
C LYS A 330 -6.55 2.58 -17.69
N GLU A 331 -6.69 1.86 -18.81
CA GLU A 331 -7.26 2.37 -20.06
C GLU A 331 -8.77 2.66 -19.96
N THR A 332 -9.46 2.00 -19.05
CA THR A 332 -10.92 2.11 -18.83
C THR A 332 -11.27 2.67 -17.46
N ALA A 333 -10.25 3.05 -16.67
CA ALA A 333 -10.48 3.64 -15.37
C ALA A 333 -11.20 5.00 -15.51
N PRO A 334 -12.19 5.30 -14.65
CA PRO A 334 -12.98 6.53 -14.73
C PRO A 334 -12.18 7.74 -14.20
N LEU A 335 -11.09 8.08 -14.88
CA LEU A 335 -10.12 9.08 -14.49
C LEU A 335 -9.93 10.14 -15.57
N PHE A 336 -9.67 11.36 -15.13
CA PHE A 336 -9.05 12.36 -16.00
C PHE A 336 -7.53 12.38 -15.77
N VAL A 337 -6.75 12.18 -16.82
CA VAL A 337 -5.30 12.02 -16.74
C VAL A 337 -4.62 13.10 -17.57
N SER A 338 -3.84 13.96 -16.93
CA SER A 338 -3.00 14.94 -17.61
C SER A 338 -1.86 15.46 -16.73
N ASP A 339 -0.76 15.87 -17.32
CA ASP A 339 0.35 16.62 -16.72
C ASP A 339 0.35 18.11 -17.11
N LYS A 340 -0.64 18.55 -17.91
CA LYS A 340 -0.77 19.91 -18.39
C LYS A 340 -1.79 20.69 -17.56
N PRO A 341 -1.37 21.78 -16.89
CA PRO A 341 -2.27 22.59 -16.06
C PRO A 341 -3.53 23.08 -16.79
N GLU A 342 -3.40 23.47 -18.05
CA GLU A 342 -4.50 24.00 -18.84
C GLU A 342 -5.58 22.94 -19.14
N GLU A 343 -5.16 21.68 -19.30
CA GLU A 343 -6.10 20.57 -19.53
C GLU A 343 -6.91 20.27 -18.27
N TRP A 344 -6.33 20.44 -17.07
CA TRP A 344 -7.06 20.32 -15.79
C TRP A 344 -8.15 21.39 -15.69
N VAL A 345 -7.82 22.64 -16.04
CA VAL A 345 -8.78 23.77 -16.02
C VAL A 345 -9.92 23.50 -16.99
N ALA A 346 -9.61 23.13 -18.24
CA ALA A 346 -10.62 22.87 -19.28
C ALA A 346 -11.54 21.69 -18.87
N TYR A 347 -10.98 20.64 -18.25
CA TYR A 347 -11.79 19.52 -17.77
C TYR A 347 -12.71 19.92 -16.62
N LEU A 348 -12.20 20.70 -15.65
CA LEU A 348 -13.00 21.22 -14.54
C LEU A 348 -14.13 22.14 -15.02
N GLU A 349 -13.88 22.98 -16.03
CA GLU A 349 -14.93 23.80 -16.64
C GLU A 349 -16.07 22.92 -17.17
N ARG A 350 -15.75 21.88 -17.91
CA ARG A 350 -16.73 20.94 -18.45
C ARG A 350 -17.57 20.25 -17.37
N ILE A 351 -16.92 19.69 -16.35
CA ILE A 351 -17.65 18.93 -15.33
C ILE A 351 -18.44 19.81 -14.36
N TRP A 352 -17.94 21.00 -14.02
CA TRP A 352 -18.66 21.90 -13.12
C TRP A 352 -19.85 22.59 -13.78
N SER A 353 -19.91 22.60 -15.13
CA SER A 353 -21.07 23.09 -15.89
C SER A 353 -22.11 22.02 -16.19
N ASP A 354 -21.80 20.74 -16.02
CA ASP A 354 -22.65 19.62 -16.39
C ASP A 354 -22.76 18.54 -15.29
N LYS A 355 -23.80 18.64 -14.48
CA LYS A 355 -24.12 17.65 -13.43
C LYS A 355 -24.27 16.24 -13.99
N ALA A 356 -24.81 16.08 -15.21
CA ALA A 356 -25.04 14.76 -15.79
C ALA A 356 -23.72 14.03 -16.05
N THR A 357 -22.68 14.75 -16.48
CA THR A 357 -21.33 14.19 -16.62
C THR A 357 -20.78 13.67 -15.27
N ILE A 358 -20.93 14.44 -14.18
CA ILE A 358 -20.50 13.98 -12.84
C ILE A 358 -21.25 12.72 -12.44
N MET A 359 -22.58 12.69 -12.61
CA MET A 359 -23.38 11.52 -12.24
C MET A 359 -23.01 10.28 -13.03
N LYS A 360 -22.70 10.43 -14.32
CA LYS A 360 -22.23 9.33 -15.17
C LYS A 360 -20.88 8.76 -14.65
N ILE A 361 -19.94 9.63 -14.31
CA ILE A 361 -18.64 9.21 -13.75
C ILE A 361 -18.82 8.45 -12.44
N LYS A 362 -19.75 8.87 -11.59
CA LYS A 362 -20.09 8.18 -10.35
C LYS A 362 -20.60 6.76 -10.59
N GLU A 363 -21.44 6.54 -11.60
CA GLU A 363 -21.87 5.20 -11.99
C GLU A 363 -20.70 4.35 -12.53
N GLU A 364 -19.79 4.96 -13.28
CA GLU A 364 -18.57 4.32 -13.78
C GLU A 364 -17.61 3.95 -12.63
N ASN A 365 -17.50 4.79 -11.59
CA ASN A 365 -16.73 4.52 -10.38
C ASN A 365 -17.19 3.24 -9.67
N GLN A 366 -18.49 3.10 -9.46
CA GLN A 366 -19.06 1.90 -8.84
C GLN A 366 -18.71 0.64 -9.62
N LYS A 367 -18.99 0.62 -10.91
CA LYS A 367 -18.71 -0.52 -11.80
C LYS A 367 -17.22 -0.88 -11.82
N TYR A 368 -16.37 0.14 -11.81
CA TYR A 368 -14.92 -0.06 -11.82
C TYR A 368 -14.44 -0.75 -10.52
N ILE A 369 -14.89 -0.28 -9.35
CA ILE A 369 -14.53 -0.87 -8.05
C ILE A 369 -15.09 -2.29 -7.92
N GLU A 370 -16.32 -2.54 -8.34
CA GLU A 370 -16.93 -3.87 -8.36
C GLU A 370 -16.14 -4.83 -9.25
N SER A 371 -15.81 -4.44 -10.48
CA SER A 371 -15.00 -5.25 -11.41
C SER A 371 -13.59 -5.54 -10.89
N MET A 372 -12.96 -4.57 -10.20
CA MET A 372 -11.67 -4.78 -9.58
C MET A 372 -11.74 -5.78 -8.43
N ASN A 373 -12.77 -5.69 -7.58
CA ASN A 373 -12.96 -6.62 -6.47
C ASN A 373 -13.26 -8.06 -6.97
N GLU A 374 -14.05 -8.21 -8.02
CA GLU A 374 -14.26 -9.51 -8.68
C GLU A 374 -12.93 -10.10 -9.18
N PHE A 375 -12.13 -9.29 -9.87
CA PHE A 375 -10.81 -9.72 -10.34
C PHE A 375 -9.91 -10.17 -9.17
N ILE A 376 -9.90 -9.47 -8.04
CA ILE A 376 -9.13 -9.86 -6.86
C ILE A 376 -9.59 -11.23 -6.34
N VAL A 377 -10.90 -11.45 -6.22
CA VAL A 377 -11.47 -12.73 -5.79
C VAL A 377 -11.03 -13.86 -6.71
N ASP A 378 -11.06 -13.64 -8.04
CA ASP A 378 -10.66 -14.64 -9.01
C ASP A 378 -9.16 -14.96 -8.97
N GLU A 379 -8.29 -13.96 -8.71
CA GLU A 379 -6.86 -14.21 -8.50
C GLU A 379 -6.60 -15.05 -7.24
N TYR A 380 -7.34 -14.83 -6.14
CA TYR A 380 -7.23 -15.67 -4.95
C TYR A 380 -7.77 -17.08 -5.18
N LYS A 381 -8.90 -17.25 -5.90
CA LYS A 381 -9.42 -18.58 -6.27
C LYS A 381 -8.39 -19.33 -7.13
N ARG A 382 -7.80 -18.65 -8.11
CA ARG A 382 -6.73 -19.22 -8.95
C ARG A 382 -5.54 -19.64 -8.09
N PHE A 383 -5.08 -18.78 -7.15
CA PHE A 383 -4.03 -19.13 -6.23
C PHE A 383 -4.34 -20.37 -5.38
N LEU A 384 -5.56 -20.53 -4.91
CA LEU A 384 -5.95 -21.68 -4.09
C LEU A 384 -6.08 -22.96 -4.92
N ALA A 385 -6.49 -22.87 -6.20
CA ALA A 385 -6.68 -24.00 -7.09
C ALA A 385 -5.37 -24.55 -7.68
N ASP A 386 -4.45 -23.67 -8.09
CA ASP A 386 -3.15 -24.03 -8.68
C ASP A 386 -2.21 -24.74 -7.69
#